data_e77875d100ecf8083cf1d7dff37ff1bf
#
_entry.id   e77875d100ecf8083cf1d7dff37ff1bf
#
_cell.length_a   1.000
_cell.length_b   1.000
_cell.length_c   1.000
_cell.angle_alpha   90.00
_cell.angle_beta   90.00
_cell.angle_gamma   90.00
#
_symmetry.space_group_name_H-M   'P 1'
#
loop_
_entity.id
_entity.type
_entity.pdbx_description
1 polymer ?
#
loop_
_entity_poly.entity_id
_entity_poly.type
_entity_poly.pdbx_seq_one_letter_code
_entity_poly.pdbx_strand_id
1 'polypeptide(L)'
;MYIRWIYTPNKKMIIEKNSSTEIYAKLKEAGYRGKMTLLNTRLKGIRQEIKTNTRYIKRSQIKELLFKDIEEIKDNVIKEDIKVYLKNNIELDKIILSFKKFKNIMFSCKPEKLEDWIREAKRINVKELNSFITLIQNDIEAVKNAIIYKYSNGLTEGFYNKIKVIKRIMYGRCSFDLLRLKILS
;
A
#
# COMPACT_ATOMS: atom_id res chain seq x y z
N MET A 1 30.31 -32.60 -7.33
CA MET A 1 30.71 -31.16 -7.47
C MET A 1 29.82 -30.34 -8.38
N TYR A 2 29.01 -30.93 -9.28
CA TYR A 2 28.10 -30.25 -10.21
C TYR A 2 26.82 -29.65 -9.58
N ILE A 3 26.37 -30.13 -8.43
CA ILE A 3 25.08 -29.76 -7.84
C ILE A 3 25.10 -28.35 -7.21
N ARG A 4 26.24 -27.92 -6.66
CA ARG A 4 26.38 -26.61 -5.98
C ARG A 4 26.41 -25.44 -6.96
N TRP A 5 26.84 -25.66 -8.20
CA TRP A 5 26.94 -24.65 -9.25
C TRP A 5 25.59 -24.24 -9.86
N ILE A 6 24.61 -25.14 -9.81
CA ILE A 6 23.26 -24.91 -10.37
C ILE A 6 22.33 -24.28 -9.36
N TYR A 7 22.57 -24.42 -8.07
CA TYR A 7 21.61 -24.03 -7.02
C TYR A 7 21.57 -22.53 -6.76
N THR A 8 22.71 -21.85 -6.68
CA THR A 8 22.82 -20.45 -6.31
C THR A 8 22.38 -19.46 -7.42
N PRO A 9 22.83 -19.61 -8.68
CA PRO A 9 22.39 -18.71 -9.75
C PRO A 9 20.91 -18.89 -10.11
N ASN A 10 20.39 -20.13 -10.08
CA ASN A 10 18.98 -20.40 -10.37
C ASN A 10 18.03 -19.77 -9.35
N LYS A 11 18.40 -19.79 -8.07
CA LYS A 11 17.58 -19.18 -7.00
C LYS A 11 17.48 -17.66 -7.19
N LYS A 12 18.59 -17.02 -7.57
CA LYS A 12 18.63 -15.59 -7.87
C LYS A 12 17.78 -15.23 -9.09
N MET A 13 17.91 -15.97 -10.19
CA MET A 13 17.15 -15.77 -11.43
C MET A 13 15.63 -16.00 -11.24
N ILE A 14 15.24 -16.94 -10.36
CA ILE A 14 13.83 -17.17 -10.02
C ILE A 14 13.27 -16.00 -9.20
N ILE A 15 14.04 -15.45 -8.27
CA ILE A 15 13.67 -14.27 -7.47
C ILE A 15 13.49 -13.06 -8.39
N GLU A 16 14.34 -12.91 -9.43
CA GLU A 16 14.25 -11.87 -10.46
C GLU A 16 13.12 -12.10 -11.48
N LYS A 17 12.23 -13.06 -11.24
CA LYS A 17 11.07 -13.41 -12.09
C LYS A 17 11.38 -13.81 -13.54
N ASN A 18 12.60 -14.31 -13.83
CA ASN A 18 12.94 -14.80 -15.15
C ASN A 18 12.11 -16.05 -15.51
N SER A 19 11.75 -16.17 -16.79
CA SER A 19 11.04 -17.33 -17.30
C SER A 19 11.94 -18.58 -17.32
N SER A 20 11.32 -19.77 -17.35
CA SER A 20 12.10 -21.03 -17.41
C SER A 20 12.94 -21.14 -18.67
N THR A 21 12.49 -20.53 -19.76
CA THR A 21 13.20 -20.49 -21.06
C THR A 21 14.42 -19.58 -21.00
N GLU A 22 14.30 -18.42 -20.38
CA GLU A 22 15.43 -17.48 -20.18
C GLU A 22 16.49 -18.06 -19.24
N ILE A 23 16.06 -18.73 -18.16
CA ILE A 23 16.96 -19.41 -17.25
C ILE A 23 17.72 -20.50 -17.98
N TYR A 24 17.02 -21.27 -18.84
CA TYR A 24 17.66 -22.35 -19.63
C TYR A 24 18.68 -21.79 -20.63
N ALA A 25 18.35 -20.70 -21.33
CA ALA A 25 19.26 -20.04 -22.28
C ALA A 25 20.55 -19.58 -21.58
N LYS A 26 20.43 -18.83 -20.49
CA LYS A 26 21.58 -18.37 -19.70
C LYS A 26 22.43 -19.51 -19.14
N LEU A 27 21.80 -20.61 -18.71
CA LEU A 27 22.52 -21.76 -18.23
C LEU A 27 23.24 -22.52 -19.35
N LYS A 28 22.65 -22.57 -20.56
CA LYS A 28 23.29 -23.17 -21.72
C LYS A 28 24.55 -22.42 -22.16
N GLU A 29 24.47 -21.08 -22.15
CA GLU A 29 25.63 -20.20 -22.36
C GLU A 29 26.73 -20.42 -21.31
N ALA A 30 26.33 -20.70 -20.06
CA ALA A 30 27.22 -21.01 -18.95
C ALA A 30 27.71 -22.49 -18.97
N GLY A 31 27.43 -23.28 -20.03
CA GLY A 31 27.92 -24.66 -20.18
C GLY A 31 26.99 -25.75 -19.67
N TYR A 32 25.72 -25.48 -19.41
CA TYR A 32 24.76 -26.49 -18.99
C TYR A 32 24.41 -27.45 -20.15
N ARG A 33 24.65 -28.76 -20.00
CA ARG A 33 24.38 -29.78 -21.02
C ARG A 33 23.10 -30.60 -20.78
N GLY A 34 22.34 -30.31 -19.74
CA GLY A 34 21.11 -31.02 -19.39
C GLY A 34 19.92 -30.66 -20.27
N LYS A 35 18.89 -31.55 -20.29
CA LYS A 35 17.63 -31.29 -20.99
C LYS A 35 16.78 -30.30 -20.25
N MET A 36 15.94 -29.53 -21.00
CA MET A 36 14.98 -28.54 -20.45
C MET A 36 14.01 -29.19 -19.48
N THR A 37 13.57 -30.41 -19.71
CA THR A 37 12.64 -31.14 -18.81
C THR A 37 13.22 -31.35 -17.42
N LEU A 38 14.51 -31.74 -17.33
CA LEU A 38 15.20 -31.93 -16.05
C LEU A 38 15.37 -30.60 -15.31
N LEU A 39 15.68 -29.54 -16.05
CA LEU A 39 15.74 -28.19 -15.46
C LEU A 39 14.38 -27.77 -14.90
N ASN A 40 13.28 -27.93 -15.66
CA ASN A 40 11.96 -27.57 -15.21
C ASN A 40 11.53 -28.32 -13.94
N THR A 41 11.84 -29.60 -13.82
CA THR A 41 11.57 -30.37 -12.61
C THR A 41 12.31 -29.78 -11.40
N ARG A 42 13.57 -29.40 -11.56
CA ARG A 42 14.38 -28.77 -10.52
C ARG A 42 13.89 -27.36 -10.18
N LEU A 43 13.58 -26.55 -11.20
CA LEU A 43 13.02 -25.21 -10.99
C LEU A 43 11.70 -25.26 -10.25
N LYS A 44 10.86 -26.27 -10.48
CA LYS A 44 9.60 -26.51 -9.75
C LYS A 44 9.87 -26.75 -8.27
N GLY A 45 10.86 -27.57 -7.91
CA GLY A 45 11.26 -27.79 -6.53
C GLY A 45 11.77 -26.50 -5.86
N ILE A 46 12.69 -25.77 -6.52
CA ILE A 46 13.21 -24.51 -5.99
C ILE A 46 12.11 -23.45 -5.84
N ARG A 47 11.18 -23.36 -6.80
CA ARG A 47 10.01 -22.46 -6.70
C ARG A 47 9.11 -22.83 -5.53
N GLN A 48 8.94 -24.12 -5.27
CA GLN A 48 8.20 -24.60 -4.10
C GLN A 48 8.92 -24.25 -2.78
N GLU A 49 10.23 -24.47 -2.68
CA GLU A 49 11.03 -24.07 -1.53
C GLU A 49 10.98 -22.56 -1.28
N ILE A 50 11.08 -21.74 -2.35
CA ILE A 50 10.96 -20.30 -2.23
C ILE A 50 9.56 -19.93 -1.72
N LYS A 51 8.50 -20.56 -2.23
CA LYS A 51 7.13 -20.33 -1.76
C LYS A 51 6.93 -20.72 -0.30
N THR A 52 7.48 -21.84 0.15
CA THR A 52 7.35 -22.29 1.54
C THR A 52 8.20 -21.46 2.50
N ASN A 53 9.34 -20.95 2.05
CA ASN A 53 10.22 -20.10 2.86
C ASN A 53 9.91 -18.60 2.73
N THR A 54 9.11 -18.18 1.75
CA THR A 54 8.67 -16.79 1.62
C THR A 54 7.43 -16.61 2.49
N ARG A 55 7.59 -16.03 3.65
CA ARG A 55 6.45 -15.61 4.46
C ARG A 55 5.76 -14.48 3.72
N TYR A 56 4.49 -14.70 3.37
CA TYR A 56 3.68 -13.71 2.69
C TYR A 56 3.18 -12.69 3.69
N ILE A 57 3.64 -11.47 3.58
CA ILE A 57 3.06 -10.35 4.31
C ILE A 57 1.72 -10.03 3.68
N LYS A 58 0.65 -10.07 4.46
CA LYS A 58 -0.69 -9.74 3.99
C LYS A 58 -0.77 -8.24 3.67
N ARG A 59 -1.50 -7.87 2.61
CA ARG A 59 -1.75 -6.48 2.25
C ARG A 59 -2.35 -5.66 3.41
N SER A 60 -3.16 -6.29 4.26
CA SER A 60 -3.71 -5.66 5.48
C SER A 60 -2.63 -5.23 6.46
N GLN A 61 -1.58 -6.04 6.65
CA GLN A 61 -0.47 -5.73 7.55
C GLN A 61 0.35 -4.54 7.06
N ILE A 62 0.56 -4.42 5.73
CA ILE A 62 1.22 -3.23 5.15
C ILE A 62 0.32 -2.00 5.31
N LYS A 63 -1.01 -2.13 5.13
CA LYS A 63 -1.94 -1.01 5.34
C LYS A 63 -1.94 -0.53 6.80
N GLU A 64 -1.76 -1.41 7.77
CA GLU A 64 -1.66 -1.02 9.18
C GLU A 64 -0.48 -0.08 9.43
N LEU A 65 0.63 -0.22 8.69
CA LEU A 65 1.79 0.65 8.82
C LEU A 65 1.54 2.10 8.42
N LEU A 66 0.48 2.39 7.66
CA LEU A 66 0.06 3.76 7.36
C LEU A 66 -0.48 4.47 8.61
N PHE A 67 -1.00 3.73 9.59
CA PHE A 67 -1.70 4.27 10.75
C PHE A 67 -1.01 3.96 12.08
N LYS A 68 -0.19 2.89 12.13
CA LYS A 68 0.54 2.44 13.31
C LYS A 68 2.03 2.40 13.04
N ASP A 69 2.82 2.49 14.09
CA ASP A 69 4.25 2.27 13.99
C ASP A 69 4.58 0.76 14.02
N ILE A 70 5.69 0.39 13.40
CA ILE A 70 6.15 -1.02 13.36
C ILE A 70 6.31 -1.56 14.79
N GLU A 71 6.68 -0.69 15.73
CA GLU A 71 6.88 -1.06 17.14
C GLU A 71 5.58 -1.44 17.86
N GLU A 72 4.42 -0.98 17.37
CA GLU A 72 3.10 -1.31 17.91
C GLU A 72 2.58 -2.69 17.48
N ILE A 73 3.27 -3.36 16.55
CA ILE A 73 2.92 -4.70 16.10
C ILE A 73 3.29 -5.69 17.21
N LYS A 74 2.28 -6.39 17.75
CA LYS A 74 2.45 -7.32 18.88
C LYS A 74 3.21 -8.60 18.52
N ASP A 75 3.12 -9.06 17.28
CA ASP A 75 3.78 -10.28 16.82
C ASP A 75 5.20 -9.95 16.35
N ASN A 76 6.20 -10.36 17.14
CA ASN A 76 7.61 -10.10 16.84
C ASN A 76 8.07 -10.74 15.52
N VAL A 77 7.49 -11.88 15.15
CA VAL A 77 7.84 -12.58 13.92
C VAL A 77 7.36 -11.78 12.70
N ILE A 78 6.11 -11.32 12.73
CA ILE A 78 5.54 -10.47 11.68
C ILE A 78 6.30 -9.13 11.59
N LYS A 79 6.68 -8.57 12.73
CA LYS A 79 7.46 -7.33 12.81
C LYS A 79 8.80 -7.44 12.08
N GLU A 80 9.55 -8.51 12.32
CA GLU A 80 10.83 -8.75 11.65
C GLU A 80 10.65 -9.02 10.14
N ASP A 81 9.64 -9.81 9.77
CA ASP A 81 9.33 -10.06 8.36
C ASP A 81 9.00 -8.75 7.62
N ILE A 82 8.25 -7.84 8.24
CA ILE A 82 7.92 -6.52 7.69
C ILE A 82 9.18 -5.66 7.55
N LYS A 83 10.05 -5.62 8.55
CA LYS A 83 11.32 -4.87 8.49
C LYS A 83 12.20 -5.33 7.33
N VAL A 84 12.34 -6.65 7.17
CA VAL A 84 13.10 -7.23 6.05
C VAL A 84 12.46 -6.90 4.70
N TYR A 85 11.12 -6.95 4.64
CA TYR A 85 10.38 -6.63 3.42
C TYR A 85 10.55 -5.15 3.02
N LEU A 86 10.46 -4.21 3.95
CA LEU A 86 10.65 -2.79 3.69
C LEU A 86 12.08 -2.46 3.27
N LYS A 87 13.09 -3.08 3.88
CA LYS A 87 14.50 -2.95 3.44
C LYS A 87 14.70 -3.35 1.99
N ASN A 88 13.98 -4.39 1.54
CA ASN A 88 14.05 -4.87 0.15
C ASN A 88 13.15 -4.07 -0.81
N ASN A 89 12.24 -3.24 -0.31
CA ASN A 89 11.30 -2.43 -1.07
C ASN A 89 11.37 -0.96 -0.64
N ILE A 90 12.50 -0.33 -0.93
CA ILE A 90 12.82 1.05 -0.51
C ILE A 90 11.76 2.06 -0.97
N GLU A 91 11.17 1.88 -2.16
CA GLU A 91 10.10 2.75 -2.65
C GLU A 91 8.87 2.71 -1.76
N LEU A 92 8.45 1.50 -1.36
CA LEU A 92 7.30 1.33 -0.47
C LEU A 92 7.55 1.95 0.90
N ASP A 93 8.75 1.79 1.44
CA ASP A 93 9.14 2.40 2.72
C ASP A 93 9.05 3.94 2.63
N LYS A 94 9.59 4.54 1.56
CA LYS A 94 9.48 5.98 1.31
C LYS A 94 8.03 6.46 1.20
N ILE A 95 7.15 5.68 0.54
CA ILE A 95 5.72 6.01 0.43
C ILE A 95 5.06 5.99 1.80
N ILE A 96 5.31 4.97 2.62
CA ILE A 96 4.75 4.86 3.97
C ILE A 96 5.21 6.05 4.84
N LEU A 97 6.49 6.37 4.81
CA LEU A 97 7.04 7.52 5.54
C LEU A 97 6.44 8.84 5.06
N SER A 98 6.29 9.02 3.74
CA SER A 98 5.66 10.21 3.16
C SER A 98 4.21 10.34 3.59
N PHE A 99 3.44 9.23 3.62
CA PHE A 99 2.06 9.24 4.09
C PHE A 99 1.96 9.60 5.57
N LYS A 100 2.83 9.06 6.44
CA LYS A 100 2.88 9.41 7.86
C LYS A 100 3.18 10.89 8.06
N LYS A 101 4.12 11.46 7.31
CA LYS A 101 4.41 12.91 7.32
C LYS A 101 3.17 13.71 6.93
N PHE A 102 2.48 13.34 5.85
CA PHE A 102 1.24 14.00 5.42
C PHE A 102 0.17 13.95 6.51
N LYS A 103 -0.07 12.78 7.09
CA LYS A 103 -1.00 12.62 8.21
C LYS A 103 -0.66 13.56 9.38
N ASN A 104 0.61 13.64 9.76
CA ASN A 104 1.04 14.53 10.84
C ASN A 104 0.82 16.01 10.50
N ILE A 105 0.99 16.41 9.22
CA ILE A 105 0.72 17.76 8.76
C ILE A 105 -0.77 18.09 8.89
N MET A 106 -1.66 17.18 8.51
CA MET A 106 -3.12 17.36 8.63
C MET A 106 -3.58 17.66 10.05
N PHE A 107 -2.86 17.19 11.07
CA PHE A 107 -3.18 17.42 12.49
C PHE A 107 -2.28 18.47 13.15
N SER A 108 -1.35 19.10 12.41
CA SER A 108 -0.36 20.02 12.99
C SER A 108 -0.83 21.47 13.13
N CYS A 109 -1.95 21.84 12.51
CA CYS A 109 -2.41 23.24 12.36
C CYS A 109 -1.38 24.16 11.67
N LYS A 110 -0.46 23.58 10.86
CA LYS A 110 0.62 24.30 10.16
C LYS A 110 0.54 24.06 8.66
N PRO A 111 -0.27 24.83 7.91
CA PRO A 111 -0.50 24.61 6.48
C PRO A 111 0.74 24.86 5.60
N GLU A 112 1.70 25.68 6.07
CA GLU A 112 2.95 25.95 5.38
C GLU A 112 3.80 24.68 5.11
N LYS A 113 3.71 23.69 6.00
CA LYS A 113 4.41 22.41 5.84
C LYS A 113 3.89 21.55 4.69
N LEU A 114 2.69 21.84 4.19
CA LEU A 114 2.09 21.08 3.10
C LEU A 114 2.89 21.24 1.81
N GLU A 115 3.36 22.43 1.50
CA GLU A 115 4.13 22.71 0.28
C GLU A 115 5.51 22.04 0.31
N ASP A 116 6.15 22.03 1.47
CA ASP A 116 7.42 21.32 1.65
C ASP A 116 7.24 19.81 1.46
N TRP A 117 6.19 19.27 2.03
CA TRP A 117 5.85 17.85 1.86
C TRP A 117 5.57 17.51 0.38
N ILE A 118 4.82 18.35 -0.35
CA ILE A 118 4.57 18.16 -1.78
C ILE A 118 5.89 18.08 -2.56
N ARG A 119 6.85 18.97 -2.26
CA ARG A 119 8.17 18.94 -2.91
C ARG A 119 8.95 17.67 -2.61
N GLU A 120 8.96 17.23 -1.36
CA GLU A 120 9.62 15.98 -0.95
C GLU A 120 8.97 14.76 -1.58
N ALA A 121 7.64 14.68 -1.55
CA ALA A 121 6.88 13.54 -2.04
C ALA A 121 7.01 13.36 -3.57
N LYS A 122 7.07 14.45 -4.34
CA LYS A 122 7.34 14.40 -5.80
C LYS A 122 8.69 13.77 -6.14
N ARG A 123 9.70 13.91 -5.27
CA ARG A 123 11.02 13.30 -5.47
C ARG A 123 11.01 11.77 -5.39
N ILE A 124 9.99 11.18 -4.76
CA ILE A 124 9.84 9.71 -4.70
C ILE A 124 9.50 9.17 -6.09
N ASN A 125 8.85 9.97 -6.94
CA ASN A 125 8.55 9.70 -8.35
C ASN A 125 7.76 8.41 -8.61
N VAL A 126 6.78 8.11 -7.75
CA VAL A 126 5.84 6.99 -7.93
C VAL A 126 4.53 7.53 -8.53
N LYS A 127 4.03 6.88 -9.57
CA LYS A 127 2.86 7.34 -10.35
C LYS A 127 1.62 7.59 -9.49
N GLU A 128 1.31 6.65 -8.60
CA GLU A 128 0.14 6.72 -7.72
C GLU A 128 0.26 7.87 -6.72
N LEU A 129 1.46 8.09 -6.18
CA LEU A 129 1.74 9.20 -5.28
C LEU A 129 1.67 10.53 -6.01
N ASN A 130 2.21 10.61 -7.22
CA ASN A 130 2.14 11.81 -8.06
C ASN A 130 0.69 12.18 -8.41
N SER A 131 -0.16 11.18 -8.72
CA SER A 131 -1.59 11.40 -8.95
C SER A 131 -2.28 11.97 -7.71
N PHE A 132 -1.98 11.43 -6.52
CA PHE A 132 -2.50 11.95 -5.26
C PHE A 132 -2.04 13.39 -4.98
N ILE A 133 -0.75 13.67 -5.22
CA ILE A 133 -0.21 15.04 -5.07
C ILE A 133 -0.91 16.02 -6.01
N THR A 134 -1.19 15.62 -7.25
CA THR A 134 -1.91 16.45 -8.22
C THR A 134 -3.32 16.80 -7.72
N LEU A 135 -4.05 15.83 -7.13
CA LEU A 135 -5.36 16.09 -6.53
C LEU A 135 -5.27 17.09 -5.38
N ILE A 136 -4.27 16.96 -4.50
CA ILE A 136 -4.04 17.92 -3.41
C ILE A 136 -3.73 19.31 -3.96
N GLN A 137 -2.94 19.40 -5.03
CA GLN A 137 -2.58 20.68 -5.62
C GLN A 137 -3.77 21.38 -6.30
N ASN A 138 -4.69 20.62 -6.89
CA ASN A 138 -5.92 21.18 -7.48
C ASN A 138 -6.82 21.82 -6.43
N ASP A 139 -6.86 21.27 -5.21
CA ASP A 139 -7.70 21.73 -4.10
C ASP A 139 -6.86 22.26 -2.92
N ILE A 140 -5.70 22.86 -3.20
CA ILE A 140 -4.71 23.19 -2.15
C ILE A 140 -5.26 24.10 -1.06
N GLU A 141 -6.11 25.07 -1.42
CA GLU A 141 -6.72 25.98 -0.45
C GLU A 141 -7.71 25.24 0.46
N ALA A 142 -8.50 24.31 -0.07
CA ALA A 142 -9.40 23.48 0.72
C ALA A 142 -8.61 22.59 1.69
N VAL A 143 -7.48 22.01 1.24
CA VAL A 143 -6.61 21.18 2.10
C VAL A 143 -5.93 22.05 3.17
N LYS A 144 -5.44 23.25 2.84
CA LYS A 144 -4.88 24.18 3.83
C LYS A 144 -5.93 24.57 4.88
N ASN A 145 -7.15 24.87 4.46
CA ASN A 145 -8.25 25.16 5.36
C ASN A 145 -8.59 23.98 6.27
N ALA A 146 -8.55 22.74 5.75
CA ALA A 146 -8.76 21.54 6.55
C ALA A 146 -7.65 21.33 7.60
N ILE A 147 -6.42 21.81 7.36
CA ILE A 147 -5.32 21.79 8.34
C ILE A 147 -5.53 22.86 9.42
N ILE A 148 -5.99 24.05 9.04
CA ILE A 148 -6.19 25.19 9.97
C ILE A 148 -7.40 24.95 10.85
N TYR A 149 -8.53 24.59 10.24
CA TYR A 149 -9.80 24.48 10.93
C TYR A 149 -10.06 23.05 11.38
N LYS A 150 -10.32 22.88 12.68
CA LYS A 150 -10.65 21.55 13.29
C LYS A 150 -12.09 21.10 13.02
N TYR A 151 -12.71 21.57 11.93
CA TYR A 151 -14.05 21.12 11.58
C TYR A 151 -14.02 19.75 10.93
N SER A 152 -14.83 18.85 11.44
CA SER A 152 -15.04 17.56 10.81
C SER A 152 -16.37 17.54 10.06
N ASN A 153 -16.44 16.85 8.96
CA ASN A 153 -17.70 16.65 8.21
C ASN A 153 -18.65 15.67 8.94
N GLY A 154 -18.25 15.13 10.08
CA GLY A 154 -18.99 14.11 10.82
C GLY A 154 -20.39 14.56 11.24
N LEU A 155 -20.57 15.83 11.60
CA LEU A 155 -21.88 16.38 11.93
C LEU A 155 -22.81 16.36 10.70
N THR A 156 -22.30 16.84 9.55
CA THR A 156 -23.04 16.86 8.28
C THR A 156 -23.37 15.45 7.81
N GLU A 157 -22.45 14.51 7.91
CA GLU A 157 -22.69 13.10 7.59
C GLU A 157 -23.71 12.47 8.53
N GLY A 158 -23.66 12.80 9.83
CA GLY A 158 -24.64 12.37 10.82
C GLY A 158 -26.05 12.84 10.46
N PHE A 159 -26.22 14.13 10.14
CA PHE A 159 -27.50 14.67 9.69
C PHE A 159 -27.96 14.05 8.37
N TYR A 160 -27.08 13.88 7.40
CA TYR A 160 -27.42 13.24 6.13
C TYR A 160 -27.90 11.81 6.34
N ASN A 161 -27.26 11.04 7.21
CA ASN A 161 -27.69 9.70 7.55
C ASN A 161 -29.03 9.69 8.30
N LYS A 162 -29.27 10.64 9.23
CA LYS A 162 -30.58 10.83 9.88
C LYS A 162 -31.68 11.05 8.83
N ILE A 163 -31.45 11.95 7.87
CA ILE A 163 -32.38 12.20 6.77
C ILE A 163 -32.68 10.93 5.94
N LYS A 164 -31.64 10.15 5.60
CA LYS A 164 -31.82 8.88 4.87
C LYS A 164 -32.68 7.89 5.65
N VAL A 165 -32.45 7.77 6.96
CA VAL A 165 -33.23 6.87 7.82
C VAL A 165 -34.69 7.32 7.87
N ILE A 166 -34.95 8.60 8.09
CA ILE A 166 -36.31 9.17 8.12
C ILE A 166 -37.02 8.91 6.79
N LYS A 167 -36.38 9.20 5.64
CA LYS A 167 -36.93 8.91 4.32
C LYS A 167 -37.25 7.44 4.12
N ARG A 168 -36.42 6.53 4.62
CA ARG A 168 -36.62 5.09 4.53
C ARG A 168 -37.83 4.65 5.37
N ILE A 169 -37.96 5.13 6.60
CA ILE A 169 -39.11 4.85 7.48
C ILE A 169 -40.41 5.34 6.85
N MET A 170 -40.39 6.48 6.16
CA MET A 170 -41.56 7.04 5.48
C MET A 170 -41.78 6.46 4.06
N TYR A 171 -41.08 5.41 3.67
CA TYR A 171 -41.19 4.78 2.34
C TYR A 171 -41.06 5.76 1.17
N GLY A 172 -40.33 6.87 1.35
CA GLY A 172 -40.20 7.93 0.34
C GLY A 172 -41.47 8.75 0.07
N ARG A 173 -42.54 8.55 0.84
CA ARG A 173 -43.87 9.20 0.65
C ARG A 173 -44.10 10.32 1.67
N CYS A 174 -43.12 11.18 1.86
CA CYS A 174 -43.33 12.35 2.74
C CYS A 174 -43.30 13.65 1.93
N SER A 175 -44.18 14.60 2.35
CA SER A 175 -44.08 15.99 1.90
C SER A 175 -42.80 16.61 2.50
N PHE A 176 -42.31 17.68 1.89
CA PHE A 176 -41.15 18.42 2.40
C PHE A 176 -41.36 18.93 3.82
N ASP A 177 -42.57 19.45 4.11
CA ASP A 177 -42.93 20.01 5.43
C ASP A 177 -42.90 18.94 6.53
N LEU A 178 -43.44 17.76 6.24
CA LEU A 178 -43.41 16.63 7.17
C LEU A 178 -42.00 16.12 7.40
N LEU A 179 -41.17 16.08 6.34
CA LEU A 179 -39.75 15.70 6.44
C LEU A 179 -39.00 16.73 7.35
N ARG A 180 -39.23 18.01 7.11
CA ARG A 180 -38.65 19.11 7.90
C ARG A 180 -39.00 18.99 9.37
N LEU A 181 -40.27 18.81 9.71
CA LEU A 181 -40.72 18.62 11.10
C LEU A 181 -40.02 17.43 11.76
N LYS A 182 -39.89 16.29 11.04
CA LYS A 182 -39.24 15.09 11.57
C LYS A 182 -37.72 15.20 11.72
N ILE A 183 -37.08 16.09 10.98
CA ILE A 183 -35.63 16.34 11.11
C ILE A 183 -35.36 17.25 12.30
N LEU A 184 -36.27 18.22 12.59
CA LEU A 184 -36.14 19.22 13.64
C LEU A 184 -36.63 18.72 15.00
N SER A 185 -37.43 17.66 15.04
CA SER A 185 -37.83 16.97 16.28
C SER A 185 -36.72 16.02 16.76
#